data_ffa06fa5e7c572a4146a84b2c532e938
#
_entry.id   ffa06fa5e7c572a4146a84b2c532e938
#
_cell.length_a   1.000
_cell.length_b   1.000
_cell.length_c   1.000
_cell.angle_alpha   90.00
_cell.angle_beta   90.00
_cell.angle_gamma   90.00
#
_symmetry.space_group_name_H-M   'P 1'
#
loop_
_entity.id
_entity.type
_entity.pdbx_description
1 polymer ?
#
loop_
_entity_poly.entity_id
_entity_poly.type
_entity_poly.pdbx_seq_one_letter_code
_entity_poly.pdbx_strand_id
1 'polypeptide(L)'
;QVPQSAALRTALGCTKMTDLGHLHSECKFLTVEEHNKMLAKQFYLSTKQTGHANFSIPYQPPSRIMKQSLATLYEDEIQGLYTQNGNNAAQHKIGLRAIHTEAVAASIAAAPPNKVLQLPAPEISQSESKLPRSARSTLSQLRSGYSSSLMQYLNRIKLNIYDPHCPRCGTVPHDTPHLFNCPANPTSLNTLDLWSNPEAVADFLDLVP
;
A
#
# COMPACT_ATOMS: atom_id res chain seq x y z
N GLN A 1 -8.36 9.17 -8.19
CA GLN A 1 -7.97 7.84 -7.66
C GLN A 1 -7.93 6.74 -8.75
N VAL A 2 -8.83 6.75 -9.76
CA VAL A 2 -8.90 5.67 -10.78
C VAL A 2 -7.56 5.46 -11.51
N PRO A 3 -6.86 6.49 -12.03
CA PRO A 3 -5.56 6.32 -12.68
C PRO A 3 -4.48 5.77 -11.75
N GLN A 4 -4.43 6.24 -10.50
CA GLN A 4 -3.48 5.76 -9.51
C GLN A 4 -3.68 4.26 -9.23
N SER A 5 -4.92 3.83 -9.02
CA SER A 5 -5.24 2.44 -8.75
C SER A 5 -4.89 1.52 -9.92
N ALA A 6 -5.09 1.99 -11.16
CA ALA A 6 -4.69 1.25 -12.36
C ALA A 6 -3.16 1.12 -12.44
N ALA A 7 -2.43 2.21 -12.19
CA ALA A 7 -0.97 2.19 -12.18
C ALA A 7 -0.40 1.25 -11.11
N LEU A 8 -0.95 1.28 -9.88
CA LEU A 8 -0.54 0.39 -8.80
C LEU A 8 -0.80 -1.09 -9.14
N ARG A 9 -1.98 -1.40 -9.71
CA ARG A 9 -2.27 -2.78 -10.17
C ARG A 9 -1.27 -3.25 -11.22
N THR A 10 -0.95 -2.39 -12.17
CA THR A 10 0.04 -2.72 -13.21
C THR A 10 1.43 -2.92 -12.62
N ALA A 11 1.85 -2.06 -11.68
CA ALA A 11 3.16 -2.14 -11.04
C ALA A 11 3.33 -3.43 -10.24
N LEU A 12 2.31 -3.81 -9.46
CA LEU A 12 2.32 -5.02 -8.63
C LEU A 12 1.95 -6.30 -9.40
N GLY A 13 1.42 -6.17 -10.62
CA GLY A 13 0.84 -7.30 -11.35
C GLY A 13 -0.47 -7.82 -10.75
N CYS A 14 -1.13 -7.02 -9.91
CA CYS A 14 -2.38 -7.39 -9.27
C CYS A 14 -3.58 -7.34 -10.22
N THR A 15 -4.61 -8.15 -9.92
CA THR A 15 -5.85 -8.19 -10.69
C THR A 15 -6.72 -6.96 -10.42
N LYS A 16 -7.69 -6.70 -11.30
CA LYS A 16 -8.68 -5.62 -11.09
C LYS A 16 -9.56 -5.81 -9.86
N MET A 17 -9.66 -7.03 -9.35
CA MET A 17 -10.44 -7.38 -8.16
C MET A 17 -9.71 -7.08 -6.85
N THR A 18 -8.40 -6.81 -6.91
CA THR A 18 -7.60 -6.49 -5.73
C THR A 18 -8.08 -5.18 -5.09
N ASP A 19 -8.28 -5.23 -3.79
CA ASP A 19 -8.72 -4.10 -2.99
C ASP A 19 -7.72 -2.94 -3.00
N LEU A 20 -8.21 -1.70 -2.91
CA LEU A 20 -7.37 -0.51 -2.91
C LEU A 20 -6.49 -0.42 -1.66
N GLY A 21 -7.02 -0.79 -0.50
CA GLY A 21 -6.26 -0.81 0.74
C GLY A 21 -5.05 -1.73 0.64
N HIS A 22 -5.23 -2.93 0.05
CA HIS A 22 -4.11 -3.83 -0.22
C HIS A 22 -3.06 -3.20 -1.14
N LEU A 23 -3.47 -2.56 -2.24
CA LEU A 23 -2.53 -1.92 -3.18
C LEU A 23 -1.68 -0.83 -2.50
N HIS A 24 -2.31 0.03 -1.71
CA HIS A 24 -1.61 1.11 -0.99
C HIS A 24 -0.70 0.57 0.11
N SER A 25 -1.15 -0.44 0.86
CA SER A 25 -0.35 -1.12 1.88
C SER A 25 0.88 -1.82 1.28
N GLU A 26 0.69 -2.55 0.20
CA GLU A 26 1.75 -3.28 -0.51
C GLU A 26 2.82 -2.34 -1.09
N CYS A 27 2.40 -1.23 -1.71
CA CYS A 27 3.31 -0.24 -2.30
C CYS A 27 3.85 0.78 -1.30
N LYS A 28 3.26 0.90 -0.12
CA LYS A 28 3.54 1.98 0.85
C LYS A 28 3.36 3.38 0.22
N PHE A 29 2.38 3.55 -0.66
CA PHE A 29 2.05 4.81 -1.30
C PHE A 29 0.81 5.44 -0.68
N LEU A 30 0.88 6.75 -0.45
CA LEU A 30 -0.28 7.55 -0.08
C LEU A 30 -1.31 7.58 -1.22
N THR A 31 -2.56 7.74 -0.86
CA THR A 31 -3.59 8.12 -1.83
C THR A 31 -3.26 9.49 -2.43
N VAL A 32 -3.80 9.80 -3.62
CA VAL A 32 -3.62 11.12 -4.24
C VAL A 32 -4.04 12.23 -3.29
N GLU A 33 -5.11 12.04 -2.54
CA GLU A 33 -5.60 13.01 -1.56
C GLU A 33 -4.57 13.28 -0.46
N GLU A 34 -4.06 12.24 0.19
CA GLU A 34 -3.06 12.38 1.26
C GLU A 34 -1.73 12.94 0.72
N HIS A 35 -1.34 12.53 -0.48
CA HIS A 35 -0.15 13.07 -1.13
C HIS A 35 -0.30 14.58 -1.43
N ASN A 36 -1.47 15.00 -1.91
CA ASN A 36 -1.77 16.43 -2.16
C ASN A 36 -1.76 17.25 -0.87
N LYS A 37 -2.30 16.70 0.24
CA LYS A 37 -2.21 17.35 1.56
C LYS A 37 -0.75 17.56 1.97
N MET A 38 0.09 16.57 1.76
CA MET A 38 1.51 16.68 2.05
C MET A 38 2.22 17.72 1.17
N LEU A 39 1.95 17.72 -0.13
CA LEU A 39 2.49 18.76 -1.04
C LEU A 39 2.06 20.15 -0.63
N ALA A 40 0.80 20.32 -0.19
CA ALA A 40 0.29 21.59 0.32
C ALA A 40 1.05 22.05 1.58
N LYS A 41 1.33 21.14 2.51
CA LYS A 41 2.15 21.40 3.70
C LYS A 41 3.59 21.80 3.33
N GLN A 42 4.21 21.12 2.38
CA GLN A 42 5.54 21.44 1.88
C GLN A 42 5.57 22.84 1.24
N PHE A 43 4.58 23.14 0.41
CA PHE A 43 4.46 24.45 -0.23
C PHE A 43 4.30 25.55 0.82
N TYR A 44 3.40 25.35 1.78
CA TYR A 44 3.16 26.32 2.86
C TYR A 44 4.42 26.57 3.70
N LEU A 45 5.12 25.54 4.09
CA LEU A 45 6.38 25.66 4.83
C LEU A 45 7.46 26.40 4.02
N SER A 46 7.60 26.07 2.74
CA SER A 46 8.55 26.75 1.84
C SER A 46 8.26 28.23 1.68
N THR A 47 6.99 28.61 1.51
CA THR A 47 6.58 30.03 1.40
C THR A 47 6.80 30.80 2.70
N LYS A 48 6.60 30.15 3.85
CA LYS A 48 6.89 30.74 5.16
C LYS A 48 8.38 30.99 5.37
N GLN A 49 9.24 30.05 4.96
CA GLN A 49 10.71 30.19 5.05
C GLN A 49 11.26 31.31 4.18
N THR A 50 10.77 31.42 2.95
CA THR A 50 11.28 32.40 1.98
C THR A 50 10.73 33.81 2.20
N GLY A 51 9.79 34.00 3.11
CA GLY A 51 9.09 35.27 3.30
C GLY A 51 8.39 35.74 2.01
N HIS A 52 7.93 34.80 1.20
CA HIS A 52 7.31 35.09 -0.08
C HIS A 52 6.13 36.06 0.07
N ALA A 53 6.03 37.05 -0.81
CA ALA A 53 4.99 38.10 -0.74
C ALA A 53 3.56 37.54 -0.62
N ASN A 54 3.30 36.39 -1.25
CA ASN A 54 2.00 35.70 -1.16
C ASN A 54 1.65 35.19 0.27
N PHE A 55 2.64 35.06 1.16
CA PHE A 55 2.39 34.71 2.56
C PHE A 55 1.79 35.87 3.36
N SER A 56 2.15 37.11 2.98
CA SER A 56 1.68 38.32 3.64
C SER A 56 0.30 38.81 3.14
N ILE A 57 -0.19 38.23 2.05
CA ILE A 57 -1.49 38.59 1.51
C ILE A 57 -2.59 37.84 2.26
N PRO A 58 -3.55 38.55 2.91
CA PRO A 58 -4.67 37.86 3.53
C PRO A 58 -5.41 37.03 2.48
N TYR A 59 -5.53 35.74 2.74
CA TYR A 59 -6.28 34.85 1.86
C TYR A 59 -7.75 35.26 1.83
N GLN A 60 -8.23 35.69 0.67
CA GLN A 60 -9.64 35.85 0.40
C GLN A 60 -10.14 34.64 -0.39
N PRO A 61 -10.89 33.71 0.23
CA PRO A 61 -11.40 32.57 -0.49
C PRO A 61 -12.34 33.03 -1.60
N PRO A 62 -12.18 32.54 -2.83
CA PRO A 62 -13.21 32.68 -3.84
C PRO A 62 -14.50 32.07 -3.31
N SER A 63 -15.58 32.80 -3.37
CA SER A 63 -16.85 32.60 -2.64
C SER A 63 -17.54 31.24 -2.82
N ARG A 64 -17.01 30.31 -3.63
CA ARG A 64 -17.63 29.03 -3.94
C ARG A 64 -16.74 27.78 -3.87
N ILE A 65 -15.41 27.87 -3.81
CA ILE A 65 -14.54 26.69 -4.07
C ILE A 65 -13.60 26.33 -2.93
N MET A 66 -13.12 27.25 -2.11
CA MET A 66 -12.26 26.93 -0.98
C MET A 66 -12.76 27.57 0.31
N LYS A 67 -13.14 26.73 1.27
CA LYS A 67 -13.68 27.19 2.55
C LYS A 67 -12.59 27.58 3.56
N GLN A 68 -11.35 27.15 3.33
CA GLN A 68 -10.24 27.37 4.27
C GLN A 68 -8.93 27.62 3.53
N SER A 69 -8.07 28.52 4.05
CA SER A 69 -6.72 28.70 3.53
C SER A 69 -5.79 27.59 3.98
N LEU A 70 -4.65 27.42 3.29
CA LEU A 70 -3.61 26.48 3.73
C LEU A 70 -3.09 26.85 5.13
N ALA A 71 -3.01 28.15 5.44
CA ALA A 71 -2.66 28.63 6.77
C ALA A 71 -3.63 28.10 7.83
N THR A 72 -4.94 28.26 7.61
CA THR A 72 -5.96 27.76 8.55
C THR A 72 -5.94 26.26 8.74
N LEU A 73 -5.58 25.51 7.68
CA LEU A 73 -5.54 24.06 7.72
C LEU A 73 -4.27 23.48 8.39
N TYR A 74 -3.14 24.15 8.22
CA TYR A 74 -1.84 23.55 8.54
C TYR A 74 -0.95 24.43 9.43
N GLU A 75 -1.43 25.62 9.87
CA GLU A 75 -0.60 26.55 10.66
C GLU A 75 -0.04 25.89 11.92
N ASP A 76 -0.87 25.24 12.71
CA ASP A 76 -0.46 24.67 14.00
C ASP A 76 0.63 23.60 13.81
N GLU A 77 0.45 22.72 12.83
CA GLU A 77 1.39 21.63 12.53
C GLU A 77 2.72 22.17 11.99
N ILE A 78 2.65 23.13 11.04
CA ILE A 78 3.83 23.72 10.42
C ILE A 78 4.53 24.68 11.37
N GLN A 79 3.80 25.41 12.24
CA GLN A 79 4.38 26.29 13.25
C GLN A 79 5.24 25.50 14.23
N GLY A 80 4.79 24.32 14.64
CA GLY A 80 5.59 23.43 15.48
C GLY A 80 6.96 23.08 14.84
N LEU A 81 6.96 22.70 13.59
CA LEU A 81 8.19 22.43 12.83
C LEU A 81 9.08 23.67 12.70
N TYR A 82 8.48 24.82 12.40
CA TYR A 82 9.20 26.07 12.23
C TYR A 82 9.86 26.51 13.54
N THR A 83 9.15 26.41 14.65
CA THR A 83 9.65 26.77 15.98
C THR A 83 10.81 25.86 16.41
N GLN A 84 10.75 24.57 16.11
CA GLN A 84 11.82 23.62 16.43
C GLN A 84 13.08 23.82 15.61
N ASN A 85 12.94 24.15 14.33
CA ASN A 85 14.03 24.11 13.34
C ASN A 85 14.52 25.50 12.86
N GLY A 86 13.83 26.58 13.25
CA GLY A 86 14.15 27.93 12.80
C GLY A 86 14.16 28.02 11.27
N ASN A 87 15.17 28.72 10.73
CA ASN A 87 15.36 28.87 9.28
C ASN A 87 16.25 27.79 8.64
N ASN A 88 16.49 26.67 9.31
CA ASN A 88 17.35 25.62 8.80
C ASN A 88 16.62 24.72 7.79
N ALA A 89 16.86 24.95 6.51
CA ALA A 89 16.22 24.21 5.42
C ALA A 89 16.47 22.67 5.47
N ALA A 90 17.63 22.25 5.95
CA ALA A 90 17.96 20.82 6.06
C ALA A 90 17.09 20.15 7.14
N GLN A 91 16.92 20.80 8.28
CA GLN A 91 16.08 20.31 9.38
C GLN A 91 14.59 20.28 8.97
N HIS A 92 14.11 21.27 8.22
CA HIS A 92 12.76 21.27 7.68
C HIS A 92 12.52 20.10 6.73
N LYS A 93 13.50 19.75 5.89
CA LYS A 93 13.42 18.58 5.01
C LYS A 93 13.33 17.28 5.79
N ILE A 94 14.05 17.16 6.89
CA ILE A 94 13.97 16.01 7.81
C ILE A 94 12.58 15.94 8.46
N GLY A 95 12.08 17.05 9.00
CA GLY A 95 10.75 17.12 9.61
C GLY A 95 9.64 16.75 8.63
N LEU A 96 9.68 17.25 7.39
CA LEU A 96 8.71 16.89 6.35
C LEU A 96 8.77 15.40 5.97
N ARG A 97 9.96 14.79 5.97
CA ARG A 97 10.10 13.35 5.77
C ARG A 97 9.48 12.56 6.92
N ALA A 98 9.68 13.00 8.16
CA ALA A 98 9.05 12.38 9.32
C ALA A 98 7.52 12.41 9.21
N ILE A 99 6.93 13.58 8.94
CA ILE A 99 5.48 13.73 8.70
C ILE A 99 5.00 12.81 7.58
N HIS A 100 5.74 12.71 6.49
CA HIS A 100 5.37 11.80 5.40
C HIS A 100 5.39 10.34 5.84
N THR A 101 6.42 9.92 6.57
CA THR A 101 6.54 8.55 7.08
C THR A 101 5.40 8.23 8.04
N GLU A 102 5.06 9.15 8.93
CA GLU A 102 3.92 9.01 9.85
C GLU A 102 2.58 8.93 9.10
N ALA A 103 2.38 9.79 8.09
CA ALA A 103 1.17 9.75 7.27
C ALA A 103 1.01 8.43 6.51
N VAL A 104 2.10 7.87 5.98
CA VAL A 104 2.10 6.54 5.35
C VAL A 104 1.77 5.46 6.37
N ALA A 105 2.41 5.48 7.54
CA ALA A 105 2.15 4.52 8.61
C ALA A 105 0.69 4.58 9.10
N ALA A 106 0.17 5.78 9.32
CA ALA A 106 -1.23 6.00 9.70
C ALA A 106 -2.21 5.50 8.62
N SER A 107 -1.91 5.75 7.34
CA SER A 107 -2.74 5.27 6.22
C SER A 107 -2.76 3.74 6.14
N ILE A 108 -1.61 3.10 6.39
CA ILE A 108 -1.52 1.62 6.44
C ILE A 108 -2.28 1.08 7.65
N ALA A 109 -2.13 1.70 8.83
CA ALA A 109 -2.82 1.29 10.05
C ALA A 109 -4.35 1.45 9.95
N ALA A 110 -4.83 2.47 9.22
CA ALA A 110 -6.24 2.69 8.95
C ALA A 110 -6.81 1.79 7.84
N ALA A 111 -5.96 1.07 7.11
CA ALA A 111 -6.41 0.16 6.07
C ALA A 111 -7.17 -1.04 6.69
N PRO A 112 -8.18 -1.58 6.00
CA PRO A 112 -8.87 -2.77 6.47
C PRO A 112 -7.87 -3.93 6.60
N PRO A 113 -8.15 -4.89 7.50
CA PRO A 113 -7.33 -6.09 7.65
C PRO A 113 -7.10 -6.78 6.31
N ASN A 114 -5.90 -7.34 6.12
CA ASN A 114 -5.61 -8.12 4.94
C ASN A 114 -6.58 -9.29 4.82
N LYS A 115 -7.15 -9.47 3.64
CA LYS A 115 -8.21 -10.46 3.42
C LYS A 115 -7.78 -11.89 3.68
N VAL A 116 -6.52 -12.21 3.43
CA VAL A 116 -5.96 -13.56 3.59
C VAL A 116 -5.61 -13.85 5.04
N LEU A 117 -5.00 -12.87 5.73
CA LEU A 117 -4.58 -13.00 7.13
C LEU A 117 -5.69 -12.69 8.13
N GLN A 118 -6.70 -11.91 7.76
CA GLN A 118 -7.69 -11.32 8.67
C GLN A 118 -7.07 -10.41 9.77
N LEU A 119 -5.84 -9.97 9.55
CA LEU A 119 -5.03 -9.10 10.40
C LEU A 119 -4.40 -8.00 9.55
N PRO A 120 -3.88 -6.91 10.16
CA PRO A 120 -3.07 -5.94 9.45
C PRO A 120 -1.91 -6.62 8.71
N ALA A 121 -1.68 -6.23 7.46
CA ALA A 121 -0.61 -6.82 6.66
C ALA A 121 0.76 -6.50 7.27
N PRO A 122 1.63 -7.50 7.51
CA PRO A 122 2.99 -7.28 7.98
C PRO A 122 3.84 -6.56 6.92
N GLU A 123 5.03 -6.12 7.32
CA GLU A 123 6.03 -5.64 6.37
C GLU A 123 6.53 -6.78 5.49
N ILE A 124 6.72 -6.47 4.21
CA ILE A 124 7.29 -7.41 3.25
C ILE A 124 8.81 -7.43 3.45
N SER A 125 9.37 -8.64 3.53
CA SER A 125 10.82 -8.83 3.64
C SER A 125 11.54 -8.19 2.44
N GLN A 126 12.66 -7.52 2.70
CA GLN A 126 13.50 -6.94 1.66
C GLN A 126 14.07 -7.99 0.69
N SER A 127 14.14 -9.24 1.09
CA SER A 127 14.59 -10.34 0.25
C SER A 127 13.73 -10.52 -1.00
N GLU A 128 12.44 -10.14 -0.96
CA GLU A 128 11.56 -10.18 -2.12
C GLU A 128 12.10 -9.37 -3.31
N SER A 129 12.86 -8.30 -3.05
CA SER A 129 13.42 -7.45 -4.12
C SER A 129 14.37 -8.21 -5.06
N LYS A 130 14.95 -9.33 -4.60
CA LYS A 130 15.84 -10.20 -5.38
C LYS A 130 15.09 -11.12 -6.33
N LEU A 131 13.81 -11.37 -6.06
CA LEU A 131 12.99 -12.25 -6.89
C LEU A 131 12.66 -11.61 -8.23
N PRO A 132 12.50 -12.42 -9.29
CA PRO A 132 12.04 -11.94 -10.59
C PRO A 132 10.64 -11.32 -10.47
N ARG A 133 10.31 -10.40 -11.38
CA ARG A 133 9.04 -9.67 -11.35
C ARG A 133 7.82 -10.62 -11.38
N SER A 134 7.89 -11.70 -12.14
CA SER A 134 6.83 -12.71 -12.24
C SER A 134 6.51 -13.30 -10.87
N ALA A 135 7.53 -13.73 -10.13
CA ALA A 135 7.38 -14.28 -8.78
C ALA A 135 6.78 -13.24 -7.82
N ARG A 136 7.35 -12.02 -7.78
CA ARG A 136 6.81 -10.93 -6.95
C ARG A 136 5.34 -10.61 -7.24
N SER A 137 4.96 -10.60 -8.53
CA SER A 137 3.56 -10.39 -8.92
C SER A 137 2.65 -11.50 -8.42
N THR A 138 3.09 -12.76 -8.52
CA THR A 138 2.32 -13.90 -8.00
C THR A 138 2.20 -13.84 -6.48
N LEU A 139 3.27 -13.51 -5.76
CA LEU A 139 3.24 -13.34 -4.30
C LEU A 139 2.26 -12.24 -3.89
N SER A 140 2.28 -11.08 -4.55
CA SER A 140 1.33 -9.99 -4.28
C SER A 140 -0.12 -10.41 -4.56
N GLN A 141 -0.37 -11.16 -5.64
CA GLN A 141 -1.68 -11.74 -5.94
C GLN A 141 -2.13 -12.74 -4.85
N LEU A 142 -1.24 -13.58 -4.36
CA LEU A 142 -1.53 -14.53 -3.27
C LEU A 142 -1.83 -13.80 -1.96
N ARG A 143 -1.07 -12.76 -1.60
CA ARG A 143 -1.34 -11.90 -0.43
C ARG A 143 -2.71 -11.22 -0.49
N SER A 144 -3.18 -10.89 -1.68
CA SER A 144 -4.53 -10.32 -1.89
C SER A 144 -5.65 -11.37 -1.94
N GLY A 145 -5.32 -12.66 -2.10
CA GLY A 145 -6.28 -13.74 -2.32
C GLY A 145 -6.91 -13.75 -3.72
N TYR A 146 -6.28 -13.06 -4.69
CA TYR A 146 -6.78 -12.93 -6.06
C TYR A 146 -5.77 -13.39 -7.11
N SER A 147 -5.08 -14.50 -6.85
CA SER A 147 -4.14 -15.10 -7.81
C SER A 147 -4.86 -16.04 -8.79
N SER A 148 -4.44 -15.98 -10.05
CA SER A 148 -4.89 -16.93 -11.07
C SER A 148 -4.44 -18.38 -10.83
N SER A 149 -3.50 -18.61 -9.93
CA SER A 149 -3.11 -19.96 -9.49
C SER A 149 -4.13 -20.60 -8.53
N LEU A 150 -5.09 -19.83 -8.01
CA LEU A 150 -6.09 -20.30 -7.05
C LEU A 150 -7.38 -20.70 -7.75
N MET A 151 -7.79 -21.95 -7.63
CA MET A 151 -9.03 -22.46 -8.24
C MET A 151 -10.27 -21.75 -7.70
N GLN A 152 -10.27 -21.38 -6.40
CA GLN A 152 -11.35 -20.57 -5.83
C GLN A 152 -11.49 -19.21 -6.53
N TYR A 153 -10.38 -18.55 -6.87
CA TYR A 153 -10.41 -17.29 -7.61
C TYR A 153 -10.89 -17.50 -9.06
N LEU A 154 -10.39 -18.53 -9.74
CA LEU A 154 -10.81 -18.87 -11.11
C LEU A 154 -12.31 -19.19 -11.18
N ASN A 155 -12.83 -19.95 -10.23
CA ASN A 155 -14.28 -20.22 -10.12
C ASN A 155 -15.08 -18.92 -9.98
N ARG A 156 -14.61 -17.98 -9.15
CA ARG A 156 -15.29 -16.69 -8.94
C ARG A 156 -15.38 -15.84 -10.21
N ILE A 157 -14.35 -15.81 -11.05
CA ILE A 157 -14.33 -15.00 -12.28
C ILE A 157 -14.98 -15.68 -13.46
N LYS A 158 -15.07 -17.01 -13.43
CA LYS A 158 -15.67 -17.84 -14.48
C LYS A 158 -16.54 -18.92 -13.82
N LEU A 159 -17.69 -18.50 -13.32
CA LEU A 159 -18.65 -19.36 -12.65
C LEU A 159 -18.96 -20.60 -13.52
N ASN A 160 -19.00 -21.76 -12.87
CA ASN A 160 -19.34 -23.07 -13.47
C ASN A 160 -18.34 -23.62 -14.52
N ILE A 161 -17.18 -22.98 -14.71
CA ILE A 161 -16.13 -23.52 -15.59
C ILE A 161 -15.05 -24.24 -14.77
N TYR A 162 -14.71 -23.70 -13.60
CA TYR A 162 -13.65 -24.24 -12.74
C TYR A 162 -14.24 -24.75 -11.42
N ASP A 163 -13.83 -25.94 -11.00
CA ASP A 163 -14.11 -26.42 -9.65
C ASP A 163 -13.30 -25.57 -8.65
N PRO A 164 -13.90 -25.00 -7.60
CA PRO A 164 -13.18 -24.22 -6.60
C PRO A 164 -12.27 -25.06 -5.70
N HIS A 165 -12.44 -26.40 -5.68
CA HIS A 165 -11.70 -27.27 -4.78
C HIS A 165 -10.21 -27.43 -5.20
N CYS A 166 -9.39 -27.79 -4.22
CA CYS A 166 -7.97 -28.02 -4.45
C CYS A 166 -7.74 -29.19 -5.41
N PRO A 167 -7.00 -29.00 -6.51
CA PRO A 167 -6.77 -30.08 -7.50
C PRO A 167 -5.91 -31.22 -6.95
N ARG A 168 -5.20 -31.00 -5.82
CA ARG A 168 -4.34 -32.03 -5.19
C ARG A 168 -5.08 -32.91 -4.19
N CYS A 169 -5.88 -32.30 -3.29
CA CYS A 169 -6.60 -33.06 -2.26
C CYS A 169 -8.10 -33.22 -2.54
N GLY A 170 -8.69 -32.37 -3.40
CA GLY A 170 -10.11 -32.45 -3.76
C GLY A 170 -11.12 -32.11 -2.67
N THR A 171 -10.70 -31.77 -1.45
CA THR A 171 -11.57 -31.74 -0.28
C THR A 171 -12.08 -30.36 0.13
N VAL A 172 -11.27 -29.31 -0.10
CA VAL A 172 -11.56 -27.94 0.35
C VAL A 172 -11.26 -26.92 -0.75
N PRO A 173 -11.81 -25.70 -0.66
CA PRO A 173 -11.52 -24.65 -1.61
C PRO A 173 -10.02 -24.37 -1.70
N HIS A 174 -9.53 -24.19 -2.93
CA HIS A 174 -8.13 -23.88 -3.22
C HIS A 174 -7.91 -22.37 -3.11
N ASP A 175 -7.71 -21.92 -1.89
CA ASP A 175 -7.39 -20.53 -1.52
C ASP A 175 -5.95 -20.39 -1.01
N THR A 176 -5.53 -19.17 -0.69
CA THR A 176 -4.16 -18.92 -0.22
C THR A 176 -3.82 -19.66 1.09
N PRO A 177 -4.65 -19.64 2.15
CA PRO A 177 -4.38 -20.41 3.35
C PRO A 177 -4.24 -21.91 3.08
N HIS A 178 -5.07 -22.47 2.20
CA HIS A 178 -5.01 -23.90 1.87
C HIS A 178 -3.73 -24.30 1.14
N LEU A 179 -3.08 -23.41 0.38
CA LEU A 179 -1.78 -23.70 -0.25
C LEU A 179 -0.75 -24.21 0.77
N PHE A 180 -0.77 -23.66 1.99
CA PHE A 180 0.17 -24.00 3.07
C PHE A 180 -0.34 -25.10 4.02
N ASN A 181 -1.64 -25.44 3.93
CA ASN A 181 -2.29 -26.43 4.77
C ASN A 181 -2.82 -27.64 3.98
N CYS A 182 -2.39 -27.80 2.74
CA CYS A 182 -2.86 -28.88 1.90
C CYS A 182 -2.23 -30.23 2.34
N PRO A 183 -3.03 -31.24 2.74
CA PRO A 183 -2.50 -32.53 3.17
C PRO A 183 -1.79 -33.29 2.04
N ALA A 184 -2.14 -33.01 0.78
CA ALA A 184 -1.50 -33.58 -0.40
C ALA A 184 -0.23 -32.84 -0.84
N ASN A 185 0.15 -31.75 -0.18
CA ASN A 185 1.37 -31.00 -0.44
C ASN A 185 1.89 -30.41 0.88
N PRO A 186 2.40 -31.26 1.81
CA PRO A 186 2.83 -30.81 3.13
C PRO A 186 4.03 -29.88 3.03
N THR A 187 4.02 -28.81 3.83
CA THR A 187 5.11 -27.85 3.95
C THR A 187 5.22 -27.36 5.39
N SER A 188 6.41 -26.90 5.78
CA SER A 188 6.61 -26.19 7.05
C SER A 188 6.28 -24.71 6.96
N LEU A 189 6.05 -24.19 5.75
CA LEU A 189 5.67 -22.79 5.52
C LEU A 189 4.21 -22.56 5.91
N ASN A 190 3.90 -21.32 6.23
CA ASN A 190 2.56 -20.87 6.56
C ASN A 190 2.20 -19.58 5.79
N THR A 191 0.97 -19.11 5.93
CA THR A 191 0.48 -17.93 5.20
C THR A 191 1.28 -16.66 5.48
N LEU A 192 1.84 -16.49 6.71
CA LEU A 192 2.66 -15.32 7.05
C LEU A 192 3.98 -15.29 6.28
N ASP A 193 4.49 -16.45 5.85
CA ASP A 193 5.73 -16.54 5.08
C ASP A 193 5.64 -15.85 3.72
N LEU A 194 4.43 -15.58 3.22
CA LEU A 194 4.23 -14.70 2.06
C LEU A 194 4.83 -13.31 2.26
N TRP A 195 4.96 -12.83 3.50
CA TRP A 195 5.57 -11.53 3.84
C TRP A 195 6.97 -11.69 4.43
N SER A 196 7.15 -12.65 5.34
CA SER A 196 8.38 -12.81 6.11
C SER A 196 9.46 -13.57 5.36
N ASN A 197 9.09 -14.56 4.52
CA ASN A 197 10.01 -15.45 3.82
C ASN A 197 9.61 -15.69 2.36
N PRO A 198 9.48 -14.61 1.55
CA PRO A 198 8.98 -14.71 0.18
C PRO A 198 9.85 -15.56 -0.75
N GLU A 199 11.17 -15.67 -0.48
CA GLU A 199 12.07 -16.54 -1.26
C GLU A 199 11.68 -18.02 -1.08
N ALA A 200 11.53 -18.48 0.15
CA ALA A 200 11.14 -19.87 0.41
C ALA A 200 9.73 -20.20 -0.13
N VAL A 201 8.81 -19.23 -0.10
CA VAL A 201 7.49 -19.41 -0.71
C VAL A 201 7.59 -19.48 -2.22
N ALA A 202 8.44 -18.65 -2.83
CA ALA A 202 8.65 -18.67 -4.28
C ALA A 202 9.24 -20.02 -4.74
N ASP A 203 10.19 -20.56 -3.98
CA ASP A 203 10.77 -21.90 -4.22
C ASP A 203 9.71 -23.01 -4.06
N PHE A 204 8.93 -22.97 -2.98
CA PHE A 204 7.86 -23.94 -2.73
C PHE A 204 6.79 -23.98 -3.82
N LEU A 205 6.54 -22.85 -4.46
CA LEU A 205 5.55 -22.70 -5.53
C LEU A 205 6.13 -22.77 -6.94
N ASP A 206 7.43 -23.11 -7.08
CA ASP A 206 8.15 -23.17 -8.36
C ASP A 206 8.02 -21.88 -9.19
N LEU A 207 8.10 -20.70 -8.51
CA LEU A 207 7.96 -19.40 -9.17
C LEU A 207 9.28 -18.86 -9.75
N VAL A 208 10.39 -19.47 -9.37
CA VAL A 208 11.73 -19.13 -9.84
C VAL A 208 12.25 -20.31 -10.64
N PRO A 209 12.70 -20.11 -11.90
CA PRO A 209 13.25 -21.17 -12.73
C PRO A 209 14.61 -21.66 -12.23
#